data_92a0d760038299510ff144b03668162b
#
_entry.id   92a0d760038299510ff144b03668162b
#
_cell.length_a   1.000
_cell.length_b   1.000
_cell.length_c   1.000
_cell.angle_alpha   90.00
_cell.angle_beta   90.00
_cell.angle_gamma   90.00
#
_symmetry.space_group_name_H-M   'P 1'
#
loop_
_entity.id
_entity.type
_entity.pdbx_description
1 polymer ?
#
loop_
_entity_poly.entity_id
_entity_poly.type
_entity_poly.pdbx_seq_one_letter_code
_entity_poly.pdbx_strand_id
1 'polypeptide(L)'
;MIGKEEIRRIRELIGAKEGPVLSLYVDVNPAKPENAGRAYALRAKDAMKALEVPGDLSERVLEVLQNQVLEARTAVFFAGEDLFEVLPLQVELPLVNSVKTAFLDEKAGRYLVDGVLAHWGEPFLLPLVYALDEYERYGIVYVDRERWRVFEVFLGEIEEVHDAFLALDTEAWRRLSLDAPGRRFNLGGI
;
A
#
# COMPACT_ATOMS: atom_id res chain seq x y z
N MET A 1 -2.32 6.19 -6.68
CA MET A 1 -3.00 4.94 -6.23
C MET A 1 -2.26 3.74 -6.80
N ILE A 2 -1.77 2.85 -5.91
CA ILE A 2 -1.05 1.65 -6.35
C ILE A 2 -2.08 0.57 -6.66
N GLY A 3 -2.33 0.33 -7.94
CA GLY A 3 -3.25 -0.69 -8.42
C GLY A 3 -2.52 -1.88 -9.06
N LYS A 4 -3.29 -2.85 -9.57
CA LYS A 4 -2.74 -3.99 -10.32
C LYS A 4 -1.91 -3.54 -11.54
N GLU A 5 -2.29 -2.43 -12.16
CA GLU A 5 -1.57 -1.83 -13.30
C GLU A 5 -0.19 -1.31 -12.88
N GLU A 6 -0.10 -0.67 -11.71
CA GLU A 6 1.16 -0.13 -11.20
C GLU A 6 2.13 -1.25 -10.83
N ILE A 7 1.64 -2.32 -10.22
CA ILE A 7 2.46 -3.50 -9.94
C ILE A 7 2.89 -4.20 -11.22
N ARG A 8 2.03 -4.25 -12.24
CA ARG A 8 2.43 -4.75 -13.56
C ARG A 8 3.54 -3.89 -14.15
N ARG A 9 3.38 -2.56 -14.14
CA ARG A 9 4.38 -1.60 -14.58
C ARG A 9 5.71 -1.76 -13.84
N ILE A 10 5.66 -1.89 -12.51
CA ILE A 10 6.85 -2.13 -11.68
C ILE A 10 7.52 -3.43 -12.09
N ARG A 11 6.75 -4.51 -12.27
CA ARG A 11 7.27 -5.80 -12.72
C ARG A 11 7.93 -5.71 -14.10
N GLU A 12 7.34 -4.96 -15.03
CA GLU A 12 7.89 -4.73 -16.35
C GLU A 12 9.17 -3.89 -16.29
N LEU A 13 9.18 -2.81 -15.51
CA LEU A 13 10.36 -1.95 -15.30
C LEU A 13 11.52 -2.74 -14.67
N ILE A 14 11.23 -3.57 -13.68
CA ILE A 14 12.23 -4.38 -12.98
C ILE A 14 12.70 -5.53 -13.85
N GLY A 15 11.79 -6.20 -14.58
CA GLY A 15 12.12 -7.34 -15.46
C GLY A 15 12.91 -6.95 -16.71
N ALA A 16 12.96 -5.67 -17.07
CA ALA A 16 13.73 -5.13 -18.18
C ALA A 16 15.18 -4.75 -17.78
N LYS A 17 15.54 -4.85 -16.50
CA LYS A 17 16.85 -4.46 -15.98
C LYS A 17 17.79 -5.64 -15.83
N GLU A 18 19.04 -5.43 -16.23
CA GLU A 18 20.12 -6.36 -15.97
C GLU A 18 20.81 -6.00 -14.64
N GLY A 19 21.21 -7.01 -13.88
CA GLY A 19 21.89 -6.83 -12.60
C GLY A 19 21.00 -6.95 -11.36
N PRO A 20 21.61 -6.96 -10.16
CA PRO A 20 20.89 -7.11 -8.92
C PRO A 20 20.08 -5.85 -8.58
N VAL A 21 18.92 -6.07 -7.97
CA VAL A 21 18.01 -5.02 -7.49
C VAL A 21 17.84 -5.17 -5.98
N LEU A 22 17.94 -4.05 -5.28
CA LEU A 22 17.51 -3.95 -3.90
C LEU A 22 15.98 -3.85 -3.86
N SER A 23 15.35 -4.84 -3.24
CA SER A 23 13.94 -4.80 -2.86
C SER A 23 13.88 -4.56 -1.35
N LEU A 24 13.56 -3.34 -0.94
CA LEU A 24 13.56 -2.94 0.46
C LEU A 24 12.16 -2.47 0.87
N TYR A 25 11.65 -3.09 1.92
CA TYR A 25 10.36 -2.80 2.53
C TYR A 25 10.58 -2.30 3.95
N VAL A 26 10.12 -1.09 4.24
CA VAL A 26 10.35 -0.42 5.53
C VAL A 26 9.03 0.04 6.11
N ASP A 27 8.74 -0.41 7.33
CA ASP A 27 7.66 0.18 8.13
C ASP A 27 8.07 1.59 8.57
N VAL A 28 7.40 2.57 8.02
CA VAL A 28 7.63 4.00 8.29
C VAL A 28 6.46 4.63 9.05
N ASN A 29 5.52 3.80 9.56
CA ASN A 29 4.33 4.27 10.24
C ASN A 29 4.68 5.18 11.43
N PRO A 30 4.33 6.49 11.37
CA PRO A 30 4.69 7.45 12.42
C PRO A 30 3.93 7.22 13.73
N ALA A 31 2.86 6.44 13.72
CA ALA A 31 2.11 6.10 14.92
C ALA A 31 2.83 5.07 15.81
N LYS A 32 3.88 4.42 15.30
CA LYS A 32 4.64 3.41 16.04
C LYS A 32 5.80 4.05 16.83
N PRO A 33 5.87 3.82 18.15
CA PRO A 33 6.96 4.35 18.97
C PRO A 33 8.35 3.92 18.50
N GLU A 34 8.50 2.69 17.99
CA GLU A 34 9.74 2.15 17.46
C GLU A 34 10.25 2.86 16.20
N ASN A 35 9.40 3.66 15.56
CA ASN A 35 9.74 4.49 14.40
C ASN A 35 10.07 5.94 14.78
N ALA A 36 10.01 6.28 16.07
CA ALA A 36 10.32 7.62 16.54
C ALA A 36 11.74 8.06 16.11
N GLY A 37 11.87 9.33 15.74
CA GLY A 37 13.15 9.87 15.26
C GLY A 37 13.65 9.21 13.98
N ARG A 38 12.77 8.55 13.22
CA ARG A 38 13.12 7.79 11.99
C ARG A 38 14.09 6.63 12.24
N ALA A 39 13.95 5.95 13.38
CA ALA A 39 14.79 4.81 13.74
C ALA A 39 14.75 3.67 12.68
N TYR A 40 13.69 3.60 11.87
CA TYR A 40 13.62 2.71 10.72
C TYR A 40 14.76 2.91 9.71
N ALA A 41 15.28 4.14 9.56
CA ALA A 41 16.37 4.41 8.64
C ALA A 41 17.69 3.74 9.11
N LEU A 42 17.91 3.64 10.42
CA LEU A 42 19.05 2.90 10.96
C LEU A 42 18.91 1.39 10.70
N ARG A 43 17.71 0.82 10.94
CA ARG A 43 17.44 -0.59 10.64
C ARG A 43 17.62 -0.91 9.16
N ALA A 44 17.15 -0.03 8.26
CA ALA A 44 17.34 -0.17 6.82
C ALA A 44 18.83 -0.12 6.43
N LYS A 45 19.61 0.78 7.05
CA LYS A 45 21.06 0.87 6.86
C LYS A 45 21.76 -0.43 7.24
N ASP A 46 21.43 -0.99 8.40
CA ASP A 46 22.00 -2.24 8.88
C ASP A 46 21.64 -3.41 7.96
N ALA A 47 20.41 -3.44 7.45
CA ALA A 47 19.97 -4.44 6.50
C ALA A 47 20.72 -4.37 5.16
N MET A 48 20.87 -3.17 4.59
CA MET A 48 21.61 -2.97 3.35
C MET A 48 23.09 -3.31 3.52
N LYS A 49 23.68 -2.95 4.66
CA LYS A 49 25.08 -3.32 4.99
C LYS A 49 25.25 -4.82 5.11
N ALA A 50 24.33 -5.55 5.76
CA ALA A 50 24.39 -6.99 5.94
C ALA A 50 24.28 -7.74 4.60
N LEU A 51 23.60 -7.15 3.61
CA LEU A 51 23.44 -7.69 2.25
C LEU A 51 24.51 -7.19 1.27
N GLU A 52 25.51 -6.44 1.74
CA GLU A 52 26.60 -5.88 0.92
C GLU A 52 26.09 -5.03 -0.27
N VAL A 53 24.97 -4.32 -0.07
CA VAL A 53 24.42 -3.40 -1.07
C VAL A 53 25.42 -2.28 -1.35
N PRO A 54 25.70 -1.88 -2.62
CA PRO A 54 26.62 -0.79 -2.96
C PRO A 54 26.36 0.49 -2.15
N GLY A 55 27.45 1.15 -1.73
CA GLY A 55 27.37 2.29 -0.80
C GLY A 55 26.62 3.49 -1.36
N ASP A 56 26.85 3.83 -2.63
CA ASP A 56 26.15 4.89 -3.35
C ASP A 56 24.64 4.66 -3.44
N LEU A 57 24.24 3.42 -3.68
CA LEU A 57 22.84 3.03 -3.70
C LEU A 57 22.22 3.12 -2.30
N SER A 58 22.93 2.64 -1.29
CA SER A 58 22.51 2.72 0.11
C SER A 58 22.35 4.16 0.56
N GLU A 59 23.26 5.06 0.18
CA GLU A 59 23.18 6.50 0.50
C GLU A 59 21.95 7.16 -0.12
N ARG A 60 21.63 6.86 -1.37
CA ARG A 60 20.41 7.37 -2.06
C ARG A 60 19.13 6.93 -1.34
N VAL A 61 19.04 5.67 -0.93
CA VAL A 61 17.90 5.16 -0.16
C VAL A 61 17.78 5.83 1.19
N LEU A 62 18.91 5.98 1.91
CA LEU A 62 18.95 6.63 3.22
C LEU A 62 18.61 8.11 3.15
N GLU A 63 18.99 8.81 2.08
CA GLU A 63 18.61 10.19 1.85
C GLU A 63 17.09 10.35 1.81
N VAL A 64 16.39 9.47 1.10
CA VAL A 64 14.92 9.48 1.08
C VAL A 64 14.33 9.18 2.45
N LEU A 65 14.80 8.12 3.13
CA LEU A 65 14.27 7.70 4.43
C LEU A 65 14.51 8.75 5.54
N GLN A 66 15.61 9.50 5.46
CA GLN A 66 16.01 10.48 6.47
C GLN A 66 15.47 11.88 6.22
N ASN A 67 15.37 12.30 4.94
CA ASN A 67 15.13 13.69 4.60
C ASN A 67 13.72 13.93 4.04
N GLN A 68 13.06 12.92 3.47
CA GLN A 68 11.71 13.08 2.94
C GLN A 68 10.64 12.76 3.99
N VAL A 69 9.51 13.45 3.90
CA VAL A 69 8.29 13.08 4.64
C VAL A 69 7.56 12.06 3.79
N LEU A 70 7.59 10.81 4.23
CA LEU A 70 6.83 9.73 3.59
C LEU A 70 5.47 9.64 4.28
N GLU A 71 4.42 10.13 3.63
CA GLU A 71 3.04 9.96 4.08
C GLU A 71 2.59 8.53 3.78
N ALA A 72 3.12 7.57 4.52
CA ALA A 72 2.91 6.15 4.30
C ALA A 72 3.02 5.37 5.61
N ARG A 73 2.48 4.13 5.62
CA ARG A 73 2.74 3.15 6.67
C ARG A 73 3.90 2.24 6.31
N THR A 74 4.03 1.91 5.03
CA THR A 74 5.18 1.16 4.50
C THR A 74 5.77 1.91 3.31
N ALA A 75 7.09 2.08 3.30
CA ALA A 75 7.85 2.54 2.14
C ALA A 75 8.50 1.34 1.45
N VAL A 76 8.32 1.22 0.14
CA VAL A 76 8.93 0.16 -0.67
C VAL A 76 9.89 0.79 -1.65
N PHE A 77 11.10 0.26 -1.73
CA PHE A 77 12.13 0.67 -2.66
C PHE A 77 12.49 -0.48 -3.59
N PHE A 78 12.56 -0.17 -4.87
CA PHE A 78 13.25 -0.99 -5.86
C PHE A 78 14.38 -0.16 -6.43
N ALA A 79 15.61 -0.53 -6.12
CA ALA A 79 16.78 0.25 -6.46
C ALA A 79 17.91 -0.61 -7.04
N GLY A 80 18.53 -0.12 -8.09
CA GLY A 80 19.64 -0.74 -8.82
C GLY A 80 20.44 0.32 -9.54
N GLU A 81 21.33 -0.10 -10.44
CA GLU A 81 22.23 0.83 -11.17
C GLU A 81 21.42 1.92 -11.91
N ASP A 82 20.42 1.52 -12.71
CA ASP A 82 19.55 2.42 -13.48
C ASP A 82 18.10 2.42 -13.01
N LEU A 83 17.83 1.95 -11.80
CA LEU A 83 16.50 1.86 -11.23
C LEU A 83 16.47 2.53 -9.88
N PHE A 84 15.48 3.38 -9.65
CA PHE A 84 15.20 3.93 -8.32
C PHE A 84 13.73 4.31 -8.21
N GLU A 85 12.94 3.38 -7.70
CA GLU A 85 11.50 3.54 -7.51
C GLU A 85 11.17 3.50 -6.02
N VAL A 86 10.31 4.42 -5.60
CA VAL A 86 9.82 4.51 -4.22
C VAL A 86 8.30 4.48 -4.23
N LEU A 87 7.72 3.51 -3.51
CA LEU A 87 6.28 3.30 -3.43
C LEU A 87 5.82 3.49 -1.99
N PRO A 88 5.12 4.57 -1.69
CA PRO A 88 4.46 4.74 -0.40
C PRO A 88 3.16 3.92 -0.36
N LEU A 89 3.00 3.07 0.66
CA LEU A 89 1.79 2.28 0.90
C LEU A 89 1.11 2.74 2.18
N GLN A 90 -0.22 2.89 2.13
CA GLN A 90 -1.04 3.25 3.31
C GLN A 90 -1.41 2.05 4.19
N VAL A 91 -0.83 0.89 3.92
CA VAL A 91 -1.03 -0.35 4.67
C VAL A 91 0.26 -0.83 5.29
N GLU A 92 0.14 -1.62 6.35
CA GLU A 92 1.25 -2.36 6.95
C GLU A 92 1.38 -3.70 6.25
N LEU A 93 2.61 -4.12 5.99
CA LEU A 93 2.88 -5.43 5.41
C LEU A 93 3.20 -6.44 6.51
N PRO A 94 2.33 -7.46 6.74
CA PRO A 94 2.55 -8.44 7.81
C PRO A 94 3.89 -9.15 7.73
N LEU A 95 4.37 -9.46 6.52
CA LEU A 95 5.68 -10.08 6.31
C LEU A 95 6.84 -9.21 6.78
N VAL A 96 6.71 -7.88 6.71
CA VAL A 96 7.73 -6.92 7.15
C VAL A 96 7.80 -6.85 8.66
N ASN A 97 6.64 -6.99 9.32
CA ASN A 97 6.49 -6.87 10.77
C ASN A 97 6.46 -8.24 11.50
N SER A 98 6.75 -9.33 10.78
CA SER A 98 6.64 -10.69 11.35
C SER A 98 7.81 -11.10 12.25
N VAL A 99 8.96 -10.44 12.14
CA VAL A 99 10.21 -10.80 12.81
C VAL A 99 10.68 -9.68 13.72
N LYS A 100 10.85 -9.98 15.01
CA LYS A 100 11.35 -9.00 15.99
C LYS A 100 12.87 -9.07 16.20
N THR A 101 13.49 -10.19 15.84
CA THR A 101 14.94 -10.38 15.94
C THR A 101 15.53 -10.41 14.54
N ALA A 102 16.64 -9.74 14.34
CA ALA A 102 17.31 -9.71 13.04
C ALA A 102 17.62 -11.13 12.54
N PHE A 103 17.26 -11.39 11.31
CA PHE A 103 17.49 -12.66 10.63
C PHE A 103 18.12 -12.40 9.24
N LEU A 104 19.28 -13.00 9.01
CA LEU A 104 19.98 -12.96 7.73
C LEU A 104 19.89 -14.34 7.07
N ASP A 105 19.32 -14.41 5.89
CA ASP A 105 19.39 -15.59 5.00
C ASP A 105 20.36 -15.29 3.86
N GLU A 106 21.62 -15.65 4.06
CA GLU A 106 22.69 -15.41 3.08
C GLU A 106 22.42 -16.14 1.75
N LYS A 107 21.80 -17.33 1.79
CA LYS A 107 21.51 -18.10 0.57
C LYS A 107 20.43 -17.47 -0.28
N ALA A 108 19.44 -16.86 0.37
CA ALA A 108 18.35 -16.18 -0.31
C ALA A 108 18.61 -14.69 -0.51
N GLY A 109 19.76 -14.16 -0.05
CA GLY A 109 20.07 -12.73 -0.14
C GLY A 109 19.04 -11.86 0.59
N ARG A 110 18.53 -12.31 1.76
CA ARG A 110 17.48 -11.64 2.53
C ARG A 110 17.90 -11.30 3.94
N TYR A 111 17.49 -10.12 4.36
CA TYR A 111 17.61 -9.66 5.73
C TYR A 111 16.25 -9.19 6.25
N LEU A 112 15.85 -9.69 7.40
CA LEU A 112 14.63 -9.30 8.09
C LEU A 112 14.99 -8.81 9.49
N VAL A 113 14.40 -7.71 9.89
CA VAL A 113 14.40 -7.19 11.26
C VAL A 113 13.07 -6.48 11.47
N ASP A 114 12.68 -6.26 12.71
CA ASP A 114 11.39 -5.63 13.04
C ASP A 114 11.13 -4.37 12.20
N GLY A 115 10.13 -4.42 11.33
CA GLY A 115 9.75 -3.35 10.43
C GLY A 115 10.64 -3.15 9.20
N VAL A 116 11.61 -4.05 8.91
CA VAL A 116 12.44 -3.98 7.70
C VAL A 116 12.62 -5.35 7.08
N LEU A 117 12.34 -5.45 5.79
CA LEU A 117 12.68 -6.60 4.96
C LEU A 117 13.50 -6.09 3.77
N ALA A 118 14.69 -6.59 3.61
CA ALA A 118 15.59 -6.29 2.50
C ALA A 118 15.97 -7.56 1.73
N HIS A 119 16.05 -7.43 0.41
CA HIS A 119 16.54 -8.47 -0.49
C HIS A 119 17.44 -7.82 -1.53
N TRP A 120 18.62 -8.42 -1.76
CA TRP A 120 19.56 -8.00 -2.78
C TRP A 120 19.77 -9.13 -3.79
N GLY A 121 19.38 -8.91 -5.03
CA GLY A 121 19.42 -9.91 -6.09
C GLY A 121 18.29 -9.75 -7.10
N GLU A 122 17.59 -10.85 -7.43
CA GLU A 122 16.38 -10.75 -8.24
C GLU A 122 15.27 -9.99 -7.50
N PRO A 123 14.42 -9.22 -8.21
CA PRO A 123 13.37 -8.45 -7.58
C PRO A 123 12.43 -9.29 -6.74
N PHE A 124 12.29 -8.95 -5.45
CA PHE A 124 11.48 -9.68 -4.50
C PHE A 124 10.12 -9.00 -4.31
N LEU A 125 9.11 -9.45 -5.08
CA LEU A 125 7.77 -8.85 -5.13
C LEU A 125 6.75 -9.51 -4.19
N LEU A 126 7.12 -10.61 -3.51
CA LEU A 126 6.18 -11.39 -2.71
C LEU A 126 5.40 -10.54 -1.68
N PRO A 127 6.01 -9.59 -0.93
CA PRO A 127 5.27 -8.77 0.02
C PRO A 127 4.19 -7.89 -0.64
N LEU A 128 4.42 -7.41 -1.87
CA LEU A 128 3.42 -6.63 -2.62
C LEU A 128 2.29 -7.52 -3.13
N VAL A 129 2.61 -8.70 -3.65
CA VAL A 129 1.61 -9.67 -4.12
C VAL A 129 0.72 -10.09 -2.95
N TYR A 130 1.33 -10.34 -1.77
CA TYR A 130 0.59 -10.63 -0.55
C TYR A 130 -0.33 -9.48 -0.13
N ALA A 131 0.15 -8.23 -0.20
CA ALA A 131 -0.68 -7.08 0.11
C ALA A 131 -1.88 -6.92 -0.84
N LEU A 132 -1.73 -7.26 -2.12
CA LEU A 132 -2.83 -7.22 -3.08
C LEU A 132 -3.90 -8.28 -2.81
N ASP A 133 -3.50 -9.43 -2.27
CA ASP A 133 -4.40 -10.52 -1.91
C ASP A 133 -5.11 -10.23 -0.57
N GLU A 134 -4.38 -9.70 0.42
CA GLU A 134 -4.90 -9.41 1.76
C GLU A 134 -5.81 -8.17 1.79
N TYR A 135 -5.45 -7.12 1.05
CA TYR A 135 -6.20 -5.87 1.00
C TYR A 135 -7.06 -5.79 -0.27
N GLU A 136 -8.15 -6.56 -0.29
CA GLU A 136 -9.10 -6.53 -1.38
C GLU A 136 -9.74 -5.14 -1.55
N ARG A 137 -10.12 -4.86 -2.79
CA ARG A 137 -10.84 -3.63 -3.14
C ARG A 137 -12.30 -3.74 -2.72
N TYR A 138 -12.81 -2.72 -2.01
CA TYR A 138 -14.22 -2.66 -1.63
C TYR A 138 -14.79 -1.27 -1.79
N GLY A 139 -16.10 -1.20 -1.97
CA GLY A 139 -16.84 0.04 -2.08
C GLY A 139 -17.60 0.37 -0.80
N ILE A 140 -17.59 1.64 -0.41
CA ILE A 140 -18.44 2.19 0.66
C ILE A 140 -19.48 3.08 0.00
N VAL A 141 -20.76 2.79 0.25
CA VAL A 141 -21.87 3.63 -0.20
C VAL A 141 -22.44 4.34 1.03
N TYR A 142 -22.27 5.66 1.05
CA TYR A 142 -22.91 6.51 2.04
C TYR A 142 -24.22 7.06 1.46
N VAL A 143 -25.32 6.90 2.18
CA VAL A 143 -26.65 7.36 1.74
C VAL A 143 -27.29 8.16 2.86
N ASP A 144 -27.71 9.38 2.56
CA ASP A 144 -28.58 10.17 3.42
C ASP A 144 -29.89 10.53 2.68
N ARG A 145 -30.69 11.42 3.23
CA ARG A 145 -31.97 11.81 2.63
C ARG A 145 -31.85 12.61 1.34
N GLU A 146 -30.69 13.22 1.12
CA GLU A 146 -30.48 14.19 0.03
C GLU A 146 -29.35 13.76 -0.90
N ARG A 147 -28.43 12.90 -0.44
CA ARG A 147 -27.15 12.63 -1.12
C ARG A 147 -26.76 11.16 -1.05
N TRP A 148 -26.11 10.76 -2.10
CA TRP A 148 -25.38 9.49 -2.16
C TRP A 148 -23.91 9.82 -2.41
N ARG A 149 -23.04 9.09 -1.74
CA ARG A 149 -21.60 9.18 -1.98
C ARG A 149 -21.05 7.76 -2.05
N VAL A 150 -20.20 7.51 -3.03
CA VAL A 150 -19.53 6.23 -3.20
C VAL A 150 -18.05 6.45 -3.05
N PHE A 151 -17.44 5.62 -2.26
CA PHE A 151 -16.01 5.61 -2.05
C PHE A 151 -15.48 4.25 -2.42
N GLU A 152 -14.35 4.23 -3.10
CA GLU A 152 -13.56 3.04 -3.30
C GLU A 152 -12.43 3.01 -2.28
N VAL A 153 -12.21 1.86 -1.66
CA VAL A 153 -11.12 1.64 -0.70
C VAL A 153 -10.22 0.52 -1.22
N PHE A 154 -8.94 0.83 -1.35
CA PHE A 154 -7.93 -0.12 -1.81
C PHE A 154 -6.56 0.22 -1.24
N LEU A 155 -5.84 -0.77 -0.70
CA LEU A 155 -4.50 -0.61 -0.08
C LEU A 155 -4.41 0.55 0.92
N GLY A 156 -5.50 0.76 1.70
CA GLY A 156 -5.58 1.81 2.72
C GLY A 156 -5.88 3.21 2.19
N GLU A 157 -6.00 3.39 0.89
CA GLU A 157 -6.44 4.63 0.25
C GLU A 157 -7.96 4.64 0.07
N ILE A 158 -8.58 5.82 0.23
CA ILE A 158 -10.01 6.04 0.06
C ILE A 158 -10.19 7.11 -1.01
N GLU A 159 -10.90 6.77 -2.08
CA GLU A 159 -11.20 7.69 -3.17
C GLU A 159 -12.71 7.81 -3.37
N GLU A 160 -13.22 9.04 -3.51
CA GLU A 160 -14.62 9.27 -3.84
C GLU A 160 -14.84 9.09 -5.34
N VAL A 161 -15.79 8.19 -5.69
CA VAL A 161 -16.15 7.93 -7.09
C VAL A 161 -17.24 8.89 -7.50
N HIS A 162 -16.87 9.99 -8.17
CA HIS A 162 -17.80 11.06 -8.53
C HIS A 162 -18.77 10.70 -9.64
N ASP A 163 -18.44 9.77 -10.53
CA ASP A 163 -19.20 9.47 -11.74
C ASP A 163 -20.21 8.30 -11.59
N ALA A 164 -20.20 7.60 -10.47
CA ALA A 164 -20.98 6.37 -10.32
C ALA A 164 -22.51 6.60 -10.33
N PHE A 165 -23.01 7.83 -10.13
CA PHE A 165 -24.43 8.14 -9.96
C PHE A 165 -24.96 9.35 -10.75
N LEU A 166 -24.22 9.90 -11.67
CA LEU A 166 -24.68 10.95 -12.57
C LEU A 166 -25.83 10.51 -13.49
N ALA A 167 -26.12 9.22 -13.56
CA ALA A 167 -27.15 8.64 -14.42
C ALA A 167 -28.46 8.26 -13.69
N LEU A 168 -28.58 8.48 -12.39
CA LEU A 168 -29.86 8.23 -11.70
C LEU A 168 -30.77 9.46 -11.87
N ASP A 169 -31.74 9.32 -12.78
CA ASP A 169 -32.85 10.26 -12.92
C ASP A 169 -33.72 10.22 -11.66
N THR A 170 -33.43 11.14 -10.72
CA THR A 170 -34.15 11.28 -9.45
C THR A 170 -35.64 11.60 -9.67
N GLU A 171 -36.01 12.17 -10.83
CA GLU A 171 -37.43 12.38 -11.19
C GLU A 171 -38.12 11.07 -11.58
N ALA A 172 -37.42 10.17 -12.29
CA ALA A 172 -37.95 8.84 -12.60
C ALA A 172 -38.21 8.04 -11.31
N TRP A 173 -37.33 8.11 -10.34
CA TRP A 173 -37.51 7.49 -9.02
C TRP A 173 -38.67 8.07 -8.22
N ARG A 174 -38.87 9.38 -8.25
CA ARG A 174 -40.02 10.05 -7.61
C ARG A 174 -41.33 9.62 -8.25
N ARG A 175 -41.39 9.49 -9.58
CA ARG A 175 -42.57 8.99 -10.28
C ARG A 175 -42.88 7.55 -9.92
N LEU A 176 -41.87 6.66 -9.89
CA LEU A 176 -42.05 5.27 -9.49
C LEU A 176 -42.53 5.12 -8.02
N SER A 177 -42.08 5.98 -7.11
CA SER A 177 -42.54 5.95 -5.71
C SER A 177 -43.94 6.51 -5.51
N LEU A 178 -44.43 7.35 -6.43
CA LEU A 178 -45.81 7.89 -6.43
C LEU A 178 -46.79 6.93 -7.04
N ASP A 179 -46.36 6.09 -7.98
CA ASP A 179 -47.21 5.08 -8.69
C ASP A 179 -47.20 3.71 -8.00
N ALA A 180 -46.44 3.52 -6.92
CA ALA A 180 -46.49 2.27 -6.17
C ALA A 180 -47.85 2.16 -5.46
N PRO A 181 -48.70 1.17 -5.80
CA PRO A 181 -49.98 1.00 -5.14
C PRO A 181 -49.75 0.80 -3.65
N GLY A 182 -50.32 1.71 -2.86
CA GLY A 182 -50.11 1.81 -1.43
C GLY A 182 -50.28 0.51 -0.66
N ARG A 183 -49.15 -0.11 -0.29
CA ARG A 183 -49.11 -0.98 0.89
C ARG A 183 -49.12 -0.08 2.12
N ARG A 184 -50.34 0.26 2.58
CA ARG A 184 -50.53 0.71 3.94
C ARG A 184 -50.03 -0.40 4.87
N PHE A 185 -48.85 -0.28 5.41
CA PHE A 185 -48.52 -1.03 6.62
C PHE A 185 -49.36 -0.45 7.75
N ASN A 186 -50.42 -1.16 8.06
CA ASN A 186 -51.23 -0.91 9.24
C ASN A 186 -50.42 -1.37 10.45
N LEU A 187 -49.67 -0.46 11.08
CA LEU A 187 -49.16 -0.66 12.43
C LEU A 187 -50.29 -0.33 13.40
N GLY A 188 -51.30 -1.17 13.38
CA GLY A 188 -52.41 -1.10 14.31
C GLY A 188 -52.44 -2.33 15.19
N GLY A 189 -52.18 -2.13 16.47
CA GLY A 189 -52.67 -2.97 17.56
C GLY A 189 -51.72 -4.00 18.11
N ILE A 190 -51.08 -3.73 19.19
CA ILE A 190 -51.41 -4.17 20.55
C ILE A 190 -50.54 -3.41 21.53
#